data_f5836cd79a65d6ffaa15b570f25f87b1
#
_entry.id   f5836cd79a65d6ffaa15b570f25f87b1
#
_cell.length_a   1.000
_cell.length_b   1.000
_cell.length_c   1.000
_cell.angle_alpha   90.00
_cell.angle_beta   90.00
_cell.angle_gamma   90.00
#
_symmetry.space_group_name_H-M   'P 1'
#
loop_
_entity.id
_entity.type
_entity.pdbx_description
1 polymer ?
#
loop_
_entity_poly.entity_id
_entity_poly.type
_entity_poly.pdbx_seq_one_letter_code
_entity_poly.pdbx_strand_id
1 'polypeptide(L)'
;NEINKVQAMKDYKVDKASLSTSFCQEVYQVVREIPVGKVSTYGGIAALLGMPQCSRMVGRALKQIPDDLSAPCHRVVNASGRLVPGWTEQKQLLLEEGISFKQNGCVDLKKHLWNYSVPE
;
A
#
# COMPACT_ATOMS: atom_id res chain seq x y z
N ASN A 1 -11.89 -11.66 17.30
CA ASN A 1 -12.31 -12.70 16.36
C ASN A 1 -12.70 -12.07 15.02
N GLU A 2 -13.01 -12.89 14.04
CA GLU A 2 -13.25 -12.40 12.70
C GLU A 2 -14.48 -11.50 12.60
N ILE A 3 -15.50 -11.75 13.39
CA ILE A 3 -16.71 -10.92 13.39
C ILE A 3 -16.36 -9.51 13.84
N ASN A 4 -15.58 -9.39 14.91
CA ASN A 4 -15.15 -8.08 15.39
C ASN A 4 -14.27 -7.36 14.39
N LYS A 5 -13.41 -8.10 13.69
CA LYS A 5 -12.55 -7.53 12.68
C LYS A 5 -13.35 -6.96 11.51
N VAL A 6 -14.34 -7.73 11.03
CA VAL A 6 -15.20 -7.28 9.94
C VAL A 6 -16.01 -6.06 10.38
N GLN A 7 -16.52 -6.06 11.60
CA GLN A 7 -17.28 -4.93 12.11
C GLN A 7 -16.41 -3.68 12.21
N ALA A 8 -15.17 -3.82 12.67
CA ALA A 8 -14.24 -2.70 12.75
C ALA A 8 -13.98 -2.10 11.38
N MET A 9 -13.85 -2.93 10.36
CA MET A 9 -13.64 -2.45 9.00
C MET A 9 -14.85 -1.70 8.47
N LYS A 10 -16.06 -2.14 8.80
CA LYS A 10 -17.28 -1.45 8.39
C LYS A 10 -17.42 -0.11 9.10
N ASP A 11 -17.13 -0.08 10.39
CA ASP A 11 -17.19 1.16 11.17
C ASP A 11 -16.19 2.17 10.64
N TYR A 12 -15.06 1.69 10.17
CA TYR A 12 -14.04 2.53 9.62
C TYR A 12 -14.53 3.34 8.42
N LYS A 13 -15.37 2.76 7.59
CA LYS A 13 -15.91 3.46 6.42
C LYS A 13 -16.79 4.65 6.80
N VAL A 14 -17.38 4.62 7.96
CA VAL A 14 -18.28 5.68 8.44
C VAL A 14 -17.50 6.84 8.99
N ASP A 15 -16.40 6.57 9.68
CA ASP A 15 -15.60 7.60 10.32
C ASP A 15 -14.44 8.01 9.41
N LYS A 16 -14.62 9.14 8.73
CA LYS A 16 -13.59 9.65 7.83
C LYS A 16 -12.54 10.49 8.55
N ALA A 17 -12.76 10.83 9.79
CA ALA A 17 -11.87 11.70 10.53
C ALA A 17 -10.70 10.98 11.15
N SER A 18 -10.86 9.70 11.48
CA SER A 18 -9.80 8.93 12.12
C SER A 18 -9.70 7.54 11.50
N LEU A 19 -8.51 6.97 11.59
CA LEU A 19 -8.25 5.62 11.13
C LEU A 19 -8.24 4.68 12.33
N SER A 20 -8.90 3.54 12.19
CA SER A 20 -8.84 2.54 13.24
C SER A 20 -7.44 1.91 13.26
N THR A 21 -7.00 1.53 14.46
CA THR A 21 -5.73 0.83 14.63
C THR A 21 -5.73 -0.49 13.87
N SER A 22 -6.87 -1.19 13.89
CA SER A 22 -7.01 -2.47 13.19
C SER A 22 -6.79 -2.32 11.69
N PHE A 23 -7.39 -1.30 11.09
CA PHE A 23 -7.23 -1.06 9.67
C PHE A 23 -5.76 -0.78 9.32
N CYS A 24 -5.12 0.10 10.10
CA CYS A 24 -3.72 0.43 9.85
C CYS A 24 -2.83 -0.80 9.94
N GLN A 25 -3.06 -1.65 10.93
CA GLN A 25 -2.28 -2.87 11.08
C GLN A 25 -2.48 -3.82 9.90
N GLU A 26 -3.70 -3.90 9.38
CA GLU A 26 -3.96 -4.71 8.18
C GLU A 26 -3.22 -4.16 6.97
N VAL A 27 -3.23 -2.85 6.79
CA VAL A 27 -2.49 -2.21 5.70
C VAL A 27 -1.00 -2.52 5.82
N TYR A 28 -0.43 -2.36 7.01
CA TYR A 28 1.00 -2.59 7.22
C TYR A 28 1.36 -4.06 6.97
N GLN A 29 0.48 -4.97 7.33
CA GLN A 29 0.70 -6.39 7.10
C GLN A 29 0.79 -6.70 5.61
N VAL A 30 -0.13 -6.14 4.82
CA VAL A 30 -0.10 -6.33 3.36
C VAL A 30 1.18 -5.74 2.76
N VAL A 31 1.55 -4.53 3.19
CA VAL A 31 2.76 -3.88 2.68
C VAL A 31 3.99 -4.72 2.95
N ARG A 32 4.07 -5.33 4.13
CA ARG A 32 5.22 -6.19 4.46
C ARG A 32 5.36 -7.38 3.52
N GLU A 33 4.28 -7.80 2.89
CA GLU A 33 4.29 -8.95 2.00
C GLU A 33 4.74 -8.61 0.58
N ILE A 34 4.83 -7.33 0.23
CA ILE A 34 5.27 -6.93 -1.10
C ILE A 34 6.75 -7.29 -1.25
N PRO A 35 7.10 -8.16 -2.20
CA PRO A 35 8.49 -8.61 -2.31
C PRO A 35 9.40 -7.54 -2.95
N VAL A 36 10.68 -7.70 -2.72
CA VAL A 36 11.70 -6.89 -3.39
C VAL A 36 11.54 -7.04 -4.91
N GLY A 37 11.62 -5.94 -5.63
CA GLY A 37 11.46 -5.94 -7.09
C GLY A 37 10.03 -5.83 -7.56
N LYS A 38 9.09 -5.66 -6.62
CA LYS A 38 7.68 -5.48 -6.95
C LYS A 38 7.12 -4.26 -6.23
N VAL A 39 6.05 -3.70 -6.79
CA VAL A 39 5.32 -2.61 -6.18
C VAL A 39 3.83 -2.94 -6.17
N SER A 40 3.11 -2.31 -5.25
CA SER A 40 1.64 -2.38 -5.22
C SER A 40 1.09 -0.97 -5.31
N THR A 41 -0.22 -0.87 -5.44
CA THR A 41 -0.89 0.42 -5.48
C THR A 41 -1.80 0.54 -4.27
N TYR A 42 -2.17 1.79 -3.94
CA TYR A 42 -3.12 2.01 -2.84
C TYR A 42 -4.42 1.25 -3.08
N GLY A 43 -4.92 1.28 -4.33
CA GLY A 43 -6.13 0.55 -4.70
C GLY A 43 -5.95 -0.96 -4.62
N GLY A 44 -4.78 -1.47 -4.99
CA GLY A 44 -4.49 -2.89 -4.91
C GLY A 44 -4.50 -3.39 -3.47
N ILE A 45 -3.90 -2.61 -2.56
CA ILE A 45 -3.91 -2.96 -1.13
C ILE A 45 -5.33 -2.92 -0.59
N ALA A 46 -6.09 -1.87 -0.92
CA ALA A 46 -7.48 -1.76 -0.48
C ALA A 46 -8.31 -2.96 -0.97
N ALA A 47 -8.10 -3.38 -2.21
CA ALA A 47 -8.81 -4.53 -2.75
C ALA A 47 -8.47 -5.82 -2.01
N LEU A 48 -7.21 -6.01 -1.66
CA LEU A 48 -6.79 -7.19 -0.88
C LEU A 48 -7.46 -7.23 0.49
N LEU A 49 -7.76 -6.06 1.05
CA LEU A 49 -8.45 -5.96 2.32
C LEU A 49 -9.97 -6.07 2.17
N GLY A 50 -10.46 -6.26 0.94
CA GLY A 50 -11.89 -6.35 0.70
C GLY A 50 -12.60 -5.01 0.68
N MET A 51 -11.86 -3.91 0.57
CA MET A 51 -12.39 -2.56 0.66
C MET A 51 -11.86 -1.69 -0.49
N PRO A 52 -12.14 -2.06 -1.75
CA PRO A 52 -11.50 -1.40 -2.91
C PRO A 52 -11.77 0.10 -3.02
N GLN A 53 -12.84 0.58 -2.39
CA GLN A 53 -13.16 2.01 -2.39
C GLN A 53 -12.34 2.80 -1.38
N CYS A 54 -11.48 2.15 -0.61
CA CYS A 54 -10.76 2.79 0.50
C CYS A 54 -9.30 3.08 0.20
N SER A 55 -8.93 3.29 -1.06
CA SER A 55 -7.54 3.53 -1.43
C SER A 55 -6.95 4.77 -0.76
N ARG A 56 -7.75 5.84 -0.60
CA ARG A 56 -7.26 7.04 0.08
C ARG A 56 -6.94 6.78 1.54
N MET A 57 -7.70 5.90 2.17
CA MET A 57 -7.46 5.55 3.56
C MET A 57 -6.19 4.73 3.72
N VAL A 58 -5.88 3.89 2.74
CA VAL A 58 -4.60 3.17 2.72
C VAL A 58 -3.46 4.18 2.68
N GLY A 59 -3.55 5.20 1.82
CA GLY A 59 -2.52 6.23 1.75
C GLY A 59 -2.33 6.95 3.07
N ARG A 60 -3.44 7.27 3.75
CA ARG A 60 -3.36 7.93 5.06
C ARG A 60 -2.72 7.03 6.11
N ALA A 61 -3.06 5.75 6.10
CA ALA A 61 -2.46 4.80 7.03
C ALA A 61 -0.94 4.74 6.85
N LEU A 62 -0.47 4.75 5.60
CA LEU A 62 0.96 4.71 5.33
C LEU A 62 1.68 5.99 5.76
N LYS A 63 1.01 7.14 5.68
CA LYS A 63 1.58 8.39 6.17
C LYS A 63 1.72 8.40 7.68
N GLN A 64 0.91 7.63 8.38
CA GLN A 64 0.88 7.58 9.84
C GLN A 64 1.67 6.41 10.42
N ILE A 65 2.42 5.70 9.58
CA ILE A 65 3.16 4.54 10.06
C ILE A 65 4.16 4.97 11.14
N PRO A 66 4.21 4.26 12.28
CA PRO A 66 5.19 4.58 13.32
C PRO A 66 6.62 4.37 12.83
N ASP A 67 7.53 5.24 13.30
CA ASP A 67 8.92 5.18 12.85
C ASP A 67 9.60 3.87 13.21
N ASP A 68 9.16 3.24 14.29
CA ASP A 68 9.77 1.98 14.74
C ASP A 68 9.21 0.74 14.02
N LEU A 69 8.21 0.95 13.16
CA LEU A 69 7.60 -0.16 12.43
C LEU A 69 8.28 -0.31 11.07
N SER A 70 8.92 -1.45 10.85
CA SER A 70 9.62 -1.71 9.60
C SER A 70 8.64 -2.26 8.56
N ALA A 71 8.38 -1.47 7.52
CA ALA A 71 7.55 -1.91 6.40
C ALA A 71 8.04 -1.21 5.13
N PRO A 72 8.05 -1.90 3.98
CA PRO A 72 8.60 -1.33 2.75
C PRO A 72 7.59 -0.39 2.08
N CYS A 73 7.28 0.73 2.71
CA CYS A 73 6.30 1.68 2.18
C CYS A 73 6.71 2.25 0.82
N HIS A 74 8.01 2.23 0.50
CA HIS A 74 8.48 2.69 -0.80
C HIS A 74 7.98 1.82 -1.94
N ARG A 75 7.47 0.62 -1.67
CA ARG A 75 6.93 -0.28 -2.68
C ARG A 75 5.45 -0.03 -2.96
N VAL A 76 4.92 1.10 -2.50
CA VAL A 76 3.52 1.46 -2.76
C VAL A 76 3.49 2.74 -3.59
N VAL A 77 2.78 2.70 -4.71
CA VAL A 77 2.66 3.81 -5.64
C VAL A 77 1.18 4.00 -5.99
N ASN A 78 0.87 5.06 -6.73
CA ASN A 78 -0.53 5.25 -7.14
C ASN A 78 -0.89 4.37 -8.34
N ALA A 79 -2.13 4.45 -8.79
CA ALA A 79 -2.64 3.59 -9.84
C ALA A 79 -1.91 3.76 -11.18
N SER A 80 -1.25 4.90 -11.37
CA SER A 80 -0.45 5.17 -12.57
C SER A 80 1.02 4.83 -12.39
N GLY A 81 1.43 4.38 -11.21
CA GLY A 81 2.84 4.12 -10.93
C GLY A 81 3.58 5.33 -10.42
N ARG A 82 2.87 6.42 -10.08
CA ARG A 82 3.50 7.66 -9.65
C ARG A 82 3.96 7.53 -8.20
N LEU A 83 5.14 8.06 -7.93
CA LEU A 83 5.73 8.06 -6.60
C LEU A 83 5.09 9.09 -5.68
N VAL A 84 5.34 8.94 -4.38
CA VAL A 84 4.81 9.87 -3.38
C VAL A 84 5.47 11.25 -3.58
N PRO A 85 4.67 12.30 -3.77
CA PRO A 85 5.23 13.64 -3.93
C PRO A 85 6.03 14.05 -2.70
N GLY A 86 7.23 14.59 -2.92
CA GLY A 86 8.06 15.08 -1.83
C GLY A 86 8.94 14.04 -1.16
N TRP A 87 8.74 12.76 -1.43
CA TRP A 87 9.59 11.70 -0.87
C TRP A 87 10.68 11.36 -1.88
N THR A 88 11.77 12.09 -1.84
CA THR A 88 12.82 11.99 -2.84
C THR A 88 13.58 10.66 -2.78
N GLU A 89 13.67 10.05 -1.62
CA GLU A 89 14.39 8.78 -1.45
C GLU A 89 13.67 7.60 -2.08
N GLN A 90 12.37 7.71 -2.31
CA GLN A 90 11.58 6.58 -2.81
C GLN A 90 12.14 6.04 -4.11
N LYS A 91 12.46 6.91 -5.05
CA LYS A 91 12.97 6.49 -6.35
C LYS A 91 14.26 5.71 -6.21
N GLN A 92 15.18 6.22 -5.39
CA GLN A 92 16.46 5.56 -5.20
C GLN A 92 16.31 4.18 -4.59
N LEU A 93 15.41 4.05 -3.59
CA LEU A 93 15.16 2.76 -2.97
C LEU A 93 14.62 1.76 -3.99
N LEU A 94 13.71 2.20 -4.85
CA LEU A 94 13.15 1.32 -5.88
C LEU A 94 14.18 0.95 -6.94
N LEU A 95 15.02 1.91 -7.36
CA LEU A 95 16.09 1.62 -8.31
C LEU A 95 17.04 0.56 -7.77
N GLU A 96 17.35 0.61 -6.49
CA GLU A 96 18.22 -0.36 -5.85
C GLU A 96 17.60 -1.76 -5.84
N GLU A 97 16.28 -1.85 -5.94
CA GLU A 97 15.58 -3.12 -6.00
C GLU A 97 15.34 -3.61 -7.43
N GLY A 98 15.89 -2.89 -8.41
CA GLY A 98 15.76 -3.30 -9.80
C GLY A 98 14.48 -2.82 -10.49
N ILE A 99 13.75 -1.90 -9.87
CA ILE A 99 12.54 -1.34 -10.46
C ILE A 99 12.91 -0.37 -11.58
N SER A 100 12.24 -0.50 -12.73
CA SER A 100 12.46 0.39 -13.85
C SER A 100 11.32 1.40 -13.96
N PHE A 101 11.66 2.57 -14.52
CA PHE A 101 10.73 3.68 -14.64
C PHE A 101 10.53 4.04 -16.09
N LYS A 102 9.33 4.53 -16.42
CA LYS A 102 9.03 5.05 -17.73
C LYS A 102 9.56 6.48 -17.86
N GLN A 103 9.55 7.02 -19.10
CA GLN A 103 10.03 8.38 -19.34
C GLN A 103 9.30 9.42 -18.49
N ASN A 104 8.03 9.18 -18.19
CA ASN A 104 7.25 10.14 -17.40
C ASN A 104 7.55 10.08 -15.90
N GLY A 105 8.49 9.24 -15.47
CA GLY A 105 8.86 9.13 -14.07
C GLY A 105 8.05 8.15 -13.25
N CYS A 106 7.08 7.50 -13.87
CA CYS A 106 6.26 6.50 -13.18
C CYS A 106 6.90 5.11 -13.27
N VAL A 107 6.63 4.29 -12.25
CA VAL A 107 7.06 2.89 -12.29
C VAL A 107 6.39 2.19 -13.47
N ASP A 108 7.13 1.32 -14.14
CA ASP A 108 6.56 0.49 -15.20
C ASP A 108 5.76 -0.65 -14.56
N LEU A 109 4.46 -0.39 -14.36
CA LEU A 109 3.61 -1.34 -13.65
C LEU A 109 3.43 -2.66 -14.40
N LYS A 110 3.57 -2.67 -15.72
CA LYS A 110 3.47 -3.92 -16.46
C LYS A 110 4.56 -4.89 -16.06
N LYS A 111 5.73 -4.37 -15.70
CA LYS A 111 6.87 -5.21 -15.32
C LYS A 111 6.90 -5.52 -13.84
N HIS A 112 6.45 -4.59 -12.99
CA HIS A 112 6.78 -4.66 -11.58
C HIS A 112 5.58 -4.75 -10.65
N LEU A 113 4.35 -4.67 -11.17
CA LEU A 113 3.18 -4.74 -10.30
C LEU A 113 3.12 -6.11 -9.61
N TRP A 114 3.03 -6.06 -8.27
CA TRP A 114 2.87 -7.28 -7.48
C TRP A 114 1.50 -7.87 -7.76
N ASN A 115 1.50 -9.06 -8.30
CA ASN A 115 0.27 -9.76 -8.60
C ASN A 115 0.02 -10.80 -7.51
N TYR A 116 -0.68 -10.36 -6.46
CA TYR A 116 -1.02 -11.27 -5.38
C TYR A 116 -2.04 -12.28 -5.88
N SER A 117 -1.68 -13.54 -5.83
CA SER A 117 -2.62 -14.61 -6.13
C SER A 117 -2.72 -15.51 -4.92
N VAL A 118 -3.95 -15.87 -4.56
CA VAL A 118 -4.18 -16.77 -3.45
C VAL A 118 -3.70 -18.16 -3.85
N PRO A 119 -2.82 -18.78 -3.08
CA PRO A 119 -2.39 -20.15 -3.40
C PRO A 119 -3.58 -21.09 -3.41
N GLU A 120 -3.64 -21.91 -4.40
CA GLU A 120 -4.73 -22.89 -4.53
C GLU A 120 -4.43 -24.15 -3.73
#